data_61e45ccc3fc18593f7df2d3938341c5f
#
_entry.id   61e45ccc3fc18593f7df2d3938341c5f
#
_cell.length_a   1.000
_cell.length_b   1.000
_cell.length_c   1.000
_cell.angle_alpha   90.00
_cell.angle_beta   90.00
_cell.angle_gamma   90.00
#
_symmetry.space_group_name_H-M   'P 1'
#
loop_
_entity.id
_entity.type
_entity.pdbx_description
1 polymer ?
#
loop_
_entity_poly.entity_id
_entity_poly.type
_entity_poly.pdbx_seq_one_letter_code
_entity_poly.pdbx_strand_id
1 'polypeptide(L)'
;MYNLKKGLNIPISGSPEGTVSDSTKISHVGILGPDYIGMKPTMMVEVGDQVKIGSVLFEDKKNPGVFFTSPAGGLIKSINRGEKRRFISIEIEVSDQENHVEILNDNYEILLRNLSKYGVINTFRTRPFNKTPKPNDIPDDIFVNICDTNPLSVDPYIYLQYEIDLFNRSLIKLKEIFNCNIHVCYQNNEFNNFIDGISYYNFNGPHPAGLSGTHIHFIKPVDINSKCWYIDGQGILSFGEFALNNKIRTSRYVSIGGPSIIEPKIVKARIGSDCRELVAGNLKDNSRLISGSVLNGYEITDSLTFLGFYHNQISAISDEVPDTFLNWLMPGSKLHSKLGAFISSWVKPDEFEFNTALNGSNRGIVPVAAYEEVMPLNIMSLQLLK
;
A
#
# COMPACT_ATOMS: atom_id res chain seq x y z
N MET A 1 5.16 -9.09 -22.53
CA MET A 1 5.69 -9.81 -21.34
C MET A 1 7.06 -9.26 -21.00
N TYR A 2 7.25 -8.83 -19.75
CA TYR A 2 8.52 -8.30 -19.23
C TYR A 2 9.07 -9.28 -18.21
N ASN A 3 10.28 -9.80 -18.43
CA ASN A 3 10.97 -10.71 -17.52
C ASN A 3 12.18 -10.01 -16.91
N LEU A 4 12.02 -9.50 -15.70
CA LEU A 4 13.09 -8.84 -14.98
C LEU A 4 14.02 -9.86 -14.33
N LYS A 5 15.33 -9.71 -14.61
CA LYS A 5 16.38 -10.60 -14.05
C LYS A 5 17.03 -10.00 -12.81
N LYS A 6 17.06 -8.67 -12.73
CA LYS A 6 17.62 -7.92 -11.58
C LYS A 6 16.55 -7.67 -10.55
N GLY A 7 16.92 -7.75 -9.30
CA GLY A 7 16.03 -7.59 -8.16
C GLY A 7 16.46 -8.48 -7.00
N LEU A 8 15.68 -8.48 -5.94
CA LEU A 8 15.92 -9.33 -4.78
C LEU A 8 14.62 -9.67 -4.06
N ASN A 9 14.27 -10.93 -3.99
CA ASN A 9 13.25 -11.41 -3.08
C ASN A 9 13.89 -11.64 -1.70
N ILE A 10 13.28 -11.11 -0.67
CA ILE A 10 13.67 -11.36 0.72
C ILE A 10 12.91 -12.60 1.19
N PRO A 11 13.60 -13.72 1.49
CA PRO A 11 12.95 -14.96 1.91
C PRO A 11 12.59 -14.88 3.40
N ILE A 12 11.62 -14.03 3.73
CA ILE A 12 11.13 -13.83 5.09
C ILE A 12 9.99 -14.82 5.38
N SER A 13 10.07 -15.48 6.54
CA SER A 13 9.08 -16.47 6.96
C SER A 13 7.75 -15.86 7.39
N GLY A 14 6.71 -16.67 7.37
CA GLY A 14 5.36 -16.27 7.79
C GLY A 14 4.57 -15.58 6.69
N SER A 15 4.73 -16.02 5.47
CA SER A 15 3.89 -15.58 4.34
C SER A 15 2.45 -16.02 4.54
N PRO A 16 1.45 -15.11 4.36
CA PRO A 16 0.05 -15.51 4.45
C PRO A 16 -0.35 -16.36 3.25
N GLU A 17 -1.04 -17.44 3.51
CA GLU A 17 -1.56 -18.37 2.52
C GLU A 17 -3.06 -18.61 2.70
N GLY A 18 -3.69 -19.17 1.68
CA GLY A 18 -5.06 -19.64 1.73
C GLY A 18 -6.13 -18.62 1.30
N THR A 19 -7.32 -18.78 1.85
CA THR A 19 -8.50 -18.00 1.49
C THR A 19 -8.63 -16.74 2.32
N VAL A 20 -9.34 -15.76 1.76
CA VAL A 20 -9.67 -14.52 2.47
C VAL A 20 -10.68 -14.82 3.57
N SER A 21 -10.41 -14.34 4.78
CA SER A 21 -11.32 -14.35 5.92
C SER A 21 -11.80 -12.95 6.27
N ASP A 22 -12.91 -12.85 6.98
CA ASP A 22 -13.32 -11.56 7.55
C ASP A 22 -12.42 -11.19 8.73
N SER A 23 -12.16 -9.88 8.88
CA SER A 23 -11.44 -9.37 10.04
C SER A 23 -12.34 -9.40 11.30
N THR A 24 -11.69 -9.30 12.44
CA THR A 24 -12.38 -8.99 13.70
C THR A 24 -13.07 -7.63 13.62
N LYS A 25 -14.08 -7.40 14.44
CA LYS A 25 -14.71 -6.09 14.59
C LYS A 25 -13.66 -5.08 15.05
N ILE A 26 -13.57 -3.97 14.32
CA ILE A 26 -12.62 -2.90 14.59
C ILE A 26 -13.34 -1.75 15.29
N SER A 27 -12.79 -1.29 16.40
CA SER A 27 -13.34 -0.19 17.20
C SER A 27 -12.79 1.17 16.78
N HIS A 28 -11.58 1.21 16.21
CA HIS A 28 -10.90 2.44 15.84
C HIS A 28 -10.40 2.40 14.41
N VAL A 29 -10.59 3.50 13.71
CA VAL A 29 -10.00 3.72 12.38
C VAL A 29 -9.32 5.08 12.33
N GLY A 30 -8.39 5.26 11.41
CA GLY A 30 -7.73 6.54 11.26
C GLY A 30 -7.26 6.84 9.86
N ILE A 31 -6.90 8.11 9.67
CA ILE A 31 -6.23 8.61 8.47
C ILE A 31 -4.88 9.16 8.87
N LEU A 32 -3.84 8.72 8.18
CA LEU A 32 -2.46 9.09 8.44
C LEU A 32 -1.99 10.23 7.53
N GLY A 33 -1.43 11.28 8.11
CA GLY A 33 -0.84 12.38 7.37
C GLY A 33 0.35 11.99 6.49
N PRO A 34 1.27 11.09 6.95
CA PRO A 34 2.40 10.62 6.16
C PRO A 34 2.05 9.92 4.85
N ASP A 35 0.85 9.37 4.70
CA ASP A 35 0.40 8.72 3.48
C ASP A 35 0.36 9.68 2.27
N TYR A 36 0.17 10.98 2.51
CA TYR A 36 -0.10 11.95 1.46
C TYR A 36 1.07 12.92 1.28
N ILE A 37 1.92 12.65 0.31
CA ILE A 37 3.18 13.36 0.07
C ILE A 37 2.93 14.84 -0.24
N GLY A 38 3.47 15.71 0.62
CA GLY A 38 3.41 17.16 0.45
C GLY A 38 2.07 17.81 0.82
N MET A 39 1.07 17.04 1.24
CA MET A 39 -0.22 17.51 1.70
C MET A 39 -0.07 18.43 2.94
N LYS A 40 -0.89 19.46 3.02
CA LYS A 40 -1.02 20.35 4.18
C LYS A 40 -2.50 20.48 4.54
N PRO A 41 -2.96 19.87 5.64
CA PRO A 41 -4.38 19.84 5.94
C PRO A 41 -4.92 21.18 6.45
N THR A 42 -6.11 21.54 5.95
CA THR A 42 -7.03 22.47 6.58
C THR A 42 -8.14 21.62 7.20
N MET A 43 -8.14 21.49 8.53
CA MET A 43 -9.12 20.68 9.25
C MET A 43 -10.52 21.27 9.11
N MET A 44 -11.49 20.41 8.90
CA MET A 44 -12.93 20.73 8.79
C MET A 44 -13.75 20.07 9.90
N VAL A 45 -13.08 19.38 10.82
CA VAL A 45 -13.66 18.74 11.99
C VAL A 45 -12.82 19.02 13.23
N GLU A 46 -13.45 18.89 14.38
CA GLU A 46 -12.83 19.01 15.70
C GLU A 46 -13.02 17.71 16.49
N VAL A 47 -12.24 17.57 17.57
CA VAL A 47 -12.40 16.45 18.51
C VAL A 47 -13.78 16.52 19.16
N GLY A 48 -14.52 15.43 19.15
CA GLY A 48 -15.90 15.35 19.62
C GLY A 48 -16.97 15.46 18.54
N ASP A 49 -16.58 15.77 17.29
CA ASP A 49 -17.55 15.80 16.20
C ASP A 49 -18.01 14.40 15.80
N GLN A 50 -19.29 14.27 15.49
CA GLN A 50 -19.88 13.07 14.89
C GLN A 50 -19.74 13.12 13.37
N VAL A 51 -19.22 12.04 12.79
CA VAL A 51 -19.01 11.91 11.34
C VAL A 51 -19.73 10.70 10.77
N LYS A 52 -20.09 10.79 9.50
CA LYS A 52 -20.63 9.67 8.71
C LYS A 52 -19.52 9.13 7.79
N ILE A 53 -19.69 7.91 7.26
CA ILE A 53 -18.87 7.42 6.17
C ILE A 53 -18.95 8.44 5.03
N GLY A 54 -17.79 8.95 4.59
CA GLY A 54 -17.69 9.95 3.55
C GLY A 54 -17.78 11.41 4.01
N SER A 55 -17.98 11.69 5.30
CA SER A 55 -17.86 13.06 5.83
C SER A 55 -16.47 13.61 5.60
N VAL A 56 -16.38 14.86 5.15
CA VAL A 56 -15.09 15.53 4.93
C VAL A 56 -14.41 15.80 6.28
N LEU A 57 -13.16 15.37 6.41
CA LEU A 57 -12.34 15.58 7.60
C LEU A 57 -11.39 16.76 7.44
N PHE A 58 -10.77 16.87 6.27
CA PHE A 58 -9.88 17.98 5.94
C PHE A 58 -9.70 18.12 4.42
N GLU A 59 -9.21 19.29 4.03
CA GLU A 59 -8.84 19.63 2.64
C GLU A 59 -7.32 19.82 2.53
N ASP A 60 -6.73 19.50 1.39
CA ASP A 60 -5.34 19.85 1.13
C ASP A 60 -5.21 21.32 0.71
N LYS A 61 -4.69 22.14 1.62
CA LYS A 61 -4.42 23.57 1.35
C LYS A 61 -3.53 23.82 0.14
N LYS A 62 -2.65 22.88 -0.22
CA LYS A 62 -1.74 23.00 -1.37
C LYS A 62 -2.37 22.50 -2.68
N ASN A 63 -3.45 21.76 -2.58
CA ASN A 63 -4.21 21.22 -3.70
C ASN A 63 -5.71 21.44 -3.44
N PRO A 64 -6.19 22.70 -3.49
CA PRO A 64 -7.58 23.03 -3.17
C PRO A 64 -8.58 22.21 -3.98
N GLY A 65 -9.64 21.75 -3.31
CA GLY A 65 -10.66 20.88 -3.88
C GLY A 65 -10.36 19.39 -3.74
N VAL A 66 -9.20 19.00 -3.19
CA VAL A 66 -8.91 17.62 -2.79
C VAL A 66 -9.26 17.45 -1.32
N PHE A 67 -10.27 16.62 -1.06
CA PHE A 67 -10.76 16.35 0.28
C PHE A 67 -10.39 14.94 0.74
N PHE A 68 -10.30 14.79 2.06
CA PHE A 68 -10.04 13.53 2.74
C PHE A 68 -11.23 13.23 3.63
N THR A 69 -11.82 12.05 3.47
CA THR A 69 -13.11 11.71 4.04
C THR A 69 -13.03 10.55 5.01
N SER A 70 -13.97 10.50 5.93
CA SER A 70 -14.04 9.45 6.94
C SER A 70 -14.33 8.07 6.33
N PRO A 71 -13.54 7.03 6.64
CA PRO A 71 -13.80 5.65 6.25
C PRO A 71 -14.83 4.96 7.15
N ALA A 72 -15.29 5.62 8.22
CA ALA A 72 -16.25 5.12 9.19
C ALA A 72 -17.23 6.19 9.64
N GLY A 73 -18.40 5.76 10.10
CA GLY A 73 -19.28 6.58 10.92
C GLY A 73 -18.89 6.47 12.38
N GLY A 74 -18.81 7.60 13.10
CA GLY A 74 -18.38 7.57 14.49
C GLY A 74 -17.99 8.93 15.05
N LEU A 75 -17.22 8.92 16.13
CA LEU A 75 -16.78 10.09 16.87
C LEU A 75 -15.32 10.40 16.58
N ILE A 76 -14.99 11.65 16.26
CA ILE A 76 -13.58 12.09 16.19
C ILE A 76 -13.00 12.07 17.61
N LYS A 77 -12.14 11.09 17.87
CA LYS A 77 -11.55 10.87 19.19
C LYS A 77 -10.30 11.70 19.42
N SER A 78 -9.45 11.79 18.40
CA SER A 78 -8.22 12.56 18.47
C SER A 78 -7.76 13.10 17.11
N ILE A 79 -7.02 14.24 17.15
CA ILE A 79 -6.30 14.80 16.00
C ILE A 79 -4.84 14.97 16.44
N ASN A 80 -4.01 14.03 16.06
CA ASN A 80 -2.62 13.94 16.50
C ASN A 80 -1.70 14.82 15.66
N ARG A 81 -0.84 15.57 16.33
CA ARG A 81 0.14 16.47 15.72
C ARG A 81 1.52 16.23 16.33
N GLY A 82 2.54 16.18 15.51
CA GLY A 82 3.94 16.06 15.91
C GLY A 82 4.65 17.41 15.98
N GLU A 83 5.96 17.35 15.89
CA GLU A 83 6.81 18.54 15.89
C GLU A 83 6.38 19.58 14.85
N LYS A 84 6.52 20.85 15.21
CA LYS A 84 6.10 22.01 14.37
C LYS A 84 4.63 21.92 13.92
N ARG A 85 3.77 21.26 14.71
CA ARG A 85 2.34 21.02 14.43
C ARG A 85 2.08 20.23 13.14
N ARG A 86 3.03 19.40 12.70
CA ARG A 86 2.85 18.50 11.56
C ARG A 86 1.70 17.55 11.87
N PHE A 87 0.77 17.41 10.94
CA PHE A 87 -0.31 16.46 11.04
C PHE A 87 0.22 15.02 10.99
N ILE A 88 -0.17 14.19 11.97
CA ILE A 88 0.18 12.79 12.07
C ILE A 88 -1.02 11.92 11.74
N SER A 89 -2.12 12.02 12.49
CA SER A 89 -3.30 11.19 12.28
C SER A 89 -4.57 11.85 12.81
N ILE A 90 -5.71 11.42 12.26
CA ILE A 90 -7.03 11.55 12.86
C ILE A 90 -7.49 10.16 13.28
N GLU A 91 -7.98 10.04 14.51
CA GLU A 91 -8.58 8.83 15.05
C GLU A 91 -10.10 8.98 15.15
N ILE A 92 -10.80 7.95 14.70
CA ILE A 92 -12.27 7.88 14.73
C ILE A 92 -12.66 6.63 15.50
N GLU A 93 -13.43 6.81 16.57
CA GLU A 93 -14.08 5.72 17.28
C GLU A 93 -15.34 5.32 16.51
N VAL A 94 -15.38 4.07 16.06
CA VAL A 94 -16.41 3.57 15.14
C VAL A 94 -17.73 3.36 15.90
N SER A 95 -18.81 3.92 15.38
CA SER A 95 -20.15 3.73 15.93
C SER A 95 -20.71 2.35 15.57
N ASP A 96 -21.54 1.77 16.47
CA ASP A 96 -22.28 0.53 16.17
C ASP A 96 -23.31 0.72 15.05
N GLN A 97 -23.83 1.94 14.89
CA GLN A 97 -24.75 2.31 13.82
C GLN A 97 -24.09 3.38 12.94
N GLU A 98 -23.60 2.96 11.79
CA GLU A 98 -22.94 3.86 10.86
C GLU A 98 -23.90 4.37 9.80
N ASN A 99 -23.82 5.66 9.54
CA ASN A 99 -24.54 6.33 8.46
C ASN A 99 -23.57 6.71 7.35
N HIS A 100 -24.08 6.74 6.13
CA HIS A 100 -23.36 7.21 4.94
C HIS A 100 -23.79 8.63 4.59
N VAL A 101 -22.89 9.38 3.96
CA VAL A 101 -23.30 10.56 3.22
C VAL A 101 -24.06 10.16 1.98
N GLU A 102 -25.04 10.94 1.58
CA GLU A 102 -25.75 10.73 0.33
C GLU A 102 -24.89 11.18 -0.86
N ILE A 103 -24.75 10.30 -1.86
CA ILE A 103 -23.92 10.52 -3.04
C ILE A 103 -24.80 10.36 -4.27
N LEU A 104 -24.82 11.38 -5.12
CA LEU A 104 -25.53 11.37 -6.40
C LEU A 104 -24.51 11.71 -7.49
N ASN A 105 -24.27 10.77 -8.41
CA ASN A 105 -23.39 10.92 -9.57
C ASN A 105 -24.22 10.92 -10.85
N ASP A 106 -25.13 11.88 -10.97
CA ASP A 106 -26.17 11.90 -12.03
C ASP A 106 -25.60 12.13 -13.44
N ASN A 107 -24.44 12.77 -13.53
CA ASN A 107 -23.76 12.99 -14.80
C ASN A 107 -22.23 13.01 -14.63
N TYR A 108 -21.55 13.07 -15.78
CA TYR A 108 -20.10 13.06 -15.87
C TYR A 108 -19.40 14.17 -15.08
N GLU A 109 -19.88 15.41 -15.18
CA GLU A 109 -19.26 16.56 -14.50
C GLU A 109 -19.41 16.46 -12.97
N ILE A 110 -20.59 16.02 -12.52
CA ILE A 110 -20.87 15.77 -11.11
C ILE A 110 -19.98 14.65 -10.59
N LEU A 111 -19.85 13.55 -11.35
CA LEU A 111 -18.98 12.44 -10.98
C LEU A 111 -17.52 12.88 -10.81
N LEU A 112 -16.95 13.60 -11.77
CA LEU A 112 -15.57 14.11 -11.67
C LEU A 112 -15.34 14.99 -10.44
N ARG A 113 -16.26 15.92 -10.18
CA ARG A 113 -16.22 16.76 -8.99
C ARG A 113 -16.33 15.92 -7.71
N ASN A 114 -17.20 14.94 -7.71
CA ASN A 114 -17.45 14.08 -6.57
C ASN A 114 -16.27 13.13 -6.25
N LEU A 115 -15.48 12.71 -7.26
CA LEU A 115 -14.24 11.97 -7.01
C LEU A 115 -13.31 12.72 -6.04
N SER A 116 -13.18 14.03 -6.20
CA SER A 116 -12.37 14.88 -5.32
C SER A 116 -13.08 15.19 -4.01
N LYS A 117 -14.38 15.51 -4.05
CA LYS A 117 -15.18 15.87 -2.88
C LYS A 117 -15.28 14.73 -1.86
N TYR A 118 -15.43 13.50 -2.33
CA TYR A 118 -15.57 12.32 -1.47
C TYR A 118 -14.25 11.53 -1.31
N GLY A 119 -13.12 12.13 -1.68
CA GLY A 119 -11.79 11.59 -1.42
C GLY A 119 -11.40 10.39 -2.28
N VAL A 120 -12.18 9.99 -3.28
CA VAL A 120 -11.87 8.86 -4.15
C VAL A 120 -10.68 9.16 -5.07
N ILE A 121 -10.46 10.42 -5.41
CA ILE A 121 -9.27 10.87 -6.17
C ILE A 121 -7.96 10.50 -5.46
N ASN A 122 -7.98 10.33 -4.13
CA ASN A 122 -6.80 9.97 -3.34
C ASN A 122 -6.35 8.52 -3.60
N THR A 123 -7.17 7.67 -4.23
CA THR A 123 -6.75 6.33 -4.67
C THR A 123 -5.76 6.39 -5.83
N PHE A 124 -5.74 7.48 -6.58
CA PHE A 124 -4.78 7.74 -7.65
C PHE A 124 -3.56 8.49 -7.12
N ARG A 125 -2.42 8.19 -7.71
CA ARG A 125 -1.19 8.95 -7.50
C ARG A 125 -0.56 9.34 -8.84
N THR A 126 0.10 10.50 -8.87
CA THR A 126 0.75 11.02 -10.06
C THR A 126 2.24 10.66 -10.10
N ARG A 127 2.81 10.59 -11.29
CA ARG A 127 4.26 10.56 -11.50
C ARG A 127 4.67 11.82 -12.25
N PRO A 128 5.87 12.37 -11.97
CA PRO A 128 6.98 11.80 -11.22
C PRO A 128 6.91 11.99 -9.68
N PHE A 129 6.04 12.85 -9.14
CA PHE A 129 6.16 13.33 -7.74
C PHE A 129 5.34 12.53 -6.71
N ASN A 130 4.66 11.49 -7.11
CA ASN A 130 3.87 10.59 -6.24
C ASN A 130 2.84 11.32 -5.35
N LYS A 131 2.17 12.33 -5.90
CA LYS A 131 1.15 13.14 -5.21
C LYS A 131 -0.26 12.74 -5.65
N THR A 132 -1.26 13.10 -4.86
CA THR A 132 -2.66 13.05 -5.28
C THR A 132 -2.86 13.97 -6.49
N PRO A 133 -3.60 13.54 -7.53
CA PRO A 133 -3.94 14.37 -8.67
C PRO A 133 -4.71 15.63 -8.27
N LYS A 134 -4.61 16.68 -9.07
CA LYS A 134 -5.47 17.86 -8.91
C LYS A 134 -6.88 17.56 -9.43
N PRO A 135 -7.92 18.20 -8.88
CA PRO A 135 -9.30 17.90 -9.24
C PRO A 135 -9.66 17.99 -10.72
N ASN A 136 -8.97 18.87 -11.46
CA ASN A 136 -9.25 19.14 -12.88
C ASN A 136 -8.14 18.61 -13.82
N ASP A 137 -7.16 17.88 -13.28
CA ASP A 137 -6.14 17.27 -14.11
C ASP A 137 -6.70 16.04 -14.82
N ILE A 138 -6.40 15.92 -16.11
CA ILE A 138 -6.71 14.75 -16.92
C ILE A 138 -5.38 14.08 -17.26
N PRO A 139 -5.21 12.77 -16.96
CA PRO A 139 -4.00 12.04 -17.30
C PRO A 139 -3.94 11.68 -18.77
N ASP A 140 -2.74 11.57 -19.32
CA ASP A 140 -2.51 10.98 -20.64
C ASP A 140 -2.50 9.45 -20.55
N ASP A 141 -2.02 8.93 -19.40
CA ASP A 141 -1.89 7.51 -19.12
C ASP A 141 -2.28 7.18 -17.68
N ILE A 142 -3.02 6.09 -17.49
CA ILE A 142 -3.30 5.51 -16.17
C ILE A 142 -2.77 4.09 -16.12
N PHE A 143 -1.89 3.82 -15.14
CA PHE A 143 -1.39 2.48 -14.85
C PHE A 143 -2.20 1.86 -13.72
N VAL A 144 -2.85 0.73 -14.01
CA VAL A 144 -3.57 -0.08 -13.03
C VAL A 144 -2.65 -1.23 -12.63
N ASN A 145 -2.13 -1.17 -11.41
CA ASN A 145 -1.19 -2.16 -10.91
C ASN A 145 -1.91 -3.26 -10.12
N ILE A 146 -1.92 -4.47 -10.69
CA ILE A 146 -2.39 -5.70 -10.04
C ILE A 146 -1.24 -6.69 -9.86
N CYS A 147 -0.05 -6.17 -9.55
CA CYS A 147 1.13 -6.92 -9.12
C CYS A 147 1.54 -6.47 -7.72
N ASP A 148 2.05 -7.38 -6.93
CA ASP A 148 2.75 -7.04 -5.70
C ASP A 148 3.88 -8.04 -5.45
N THR A 149 5.12 -7.57 -5.41
CA THR A 149 6.31 -8.36 -5.13
C THR A 149 6.98 -7.95 -3.82
N ASN A 150 6.29 -7.19 -2.97
CA ASN A 150 6.80 -6.91 -1.63
C ASN A 150 6.90 -8.20 -0.81
N PRO A 151 7.90 -8.34 0.05
CA PRO A 151 7.95 -9.46 1.00
C PRO A 151 6.66 -9.56 1.82
N LEU A 152 6.11 -10.76 1.99
CA LEU A 152 4.85 -11.04 2.69
C LEU A 152 3.59 -10.46 2.03
N SER A 153 3.70 -9.92 0.82
CA SER A 153 2.52 -9.50 0.07
C SER A 153 1.76 -10.71 -0.49
N VAL A 154 0.51 -10.48 -0.77
CA VAL A 154 -0.37 -11.45 -1.43
C VAL A 154 -0.56 -11.04 -2.88
N ASP A 155 -0.55 -12.01 -3.79
CA ASP A 155 -0.92 -11.77 -5.18
C ASP A 155 -2.30 -11.11 -5.25
N PRO A 156 -2.41 -9.90 -5.82
CA PRO A 156 -3.69 -9.21 -5.94
C PRO A 156 -4.79 -10.03 -6.63
N TYR A 157 -4.44 -10.99 -7.48
CA TYR A 157 -5.41 -11.86 -8.13
C TYR A 157 -6.23 -12.69 -7.13
N ILE A 158 -5.65 -13.06 -5.97
CA ILE A 158 -6.34 -13.84 -4.93
C ILE A 158 -7.60 -13.13 -4.44
N TYR A 159 -7.56 -11.82 -4.27
CA TYR A 159 -8.76 -11.08 -3.84
C TYR A 159 -9.57 -10.52 -5.02
N LEU A 160 -8.94 -10.24 -6.15
CA LEU A 160 -9.66 -9.72 -7.32
C LEU A 160 -10.64 -10.74 -7.89
N GLN A 161 -10.34 -12.04 -7.83
CA GLN A 161 -11.25 -13.08 -8.30
C GLN A 161 -12.62 -13.06 -7.61
N TYR A 162 -12.71 -12.58 -6.37
CA TYR A 162 -13.98 -12.42 -5.65
C TYR A 162 -14.81 -11.22 -6.16
N GLU A 163 -14.18 -10.27 -6.83
CA GLU A 163 -14.80 -9.01 -7.28
C GLU A 163 -14.46 -8.71 -8.74
N ILE A 164 -14.24 -9.75 -9.55
CA ILE A 164 -13.76 -9.61 -10.93
C ILE A 164 -14.72 -8.81 -11.82
N ASP A 165 -16.03 -8.95 -11.63
CA ASP A 165 -17.03 -8.20 -12.36
C ASP A 165 -16.96 -6.70 -12.05
N LEU A 166 -16.79 -6.35 -10.77
CA LEU A 166 -16.59 -4.97 -10.35
C LEU A 166 -15.29 -4.42 -10.94
N PHE A 167 -14.20 -5.18 -10.88
CA PHE A 167 -12.90 -4.81 -11.46
C PHE A 167 -13.03 -4.50 -12.96
N ASN A 168 -13.64 -5.40 -13.74
CA ASN A 168 -13.79 -5.24 -15.18
C ASN A 168 -14.65 -4.02 -15.54
N ARG A 169 -15.79 -3.85 -14.87
CA ARG A 169 -16.67 -2.69 -15.05
C ARG A 169 -15.99 -1.39 -14.64
N SER A 170 -15.15 -1.43 -13.63
CA SER A 170 -14.37 -0.27 -13.19
C SER A 170 -13.33 0.16 -14.22
N LEU A 171 -12.66 -0.77 -14.89
CA LEU A 171 -11.73 -0.47 -15.98
C LEU A 171 -12.43 0.19 -17.17
N ILE A 172 -13.60 -0.32 -17.55
CA ILE A 172 -14.42 0.28 -18.62
C ILE A 172 -14.81 1.71 -18.22
N LYS A 173 -15.32 1.88 -17.00
CA LYS A 173 -15.74 3.18 -16.48
C LYS A 173 -14.59 4.18 -16.38
N LEU A 174 -13.41 3.70 -15.96
CA LEU A 174 -12.19 4.50 -15.91
C LEU A 174 -11.82 5.05 -17.29
N LYS A 175 -11.88 4.20 -18.31
CA LYS A 175 -11.61 4.59 -19.70
C LYS A 175 -12.64 5.58 -20.24
N GLU A 176 -13.93 5.39 -19.94
CA GLU A 176 -14.99 6.31 -20.32
C GLU A 176 -14.79 7.70 -19.71
N ILE A 177 -14.45 7.75 -18.42
CA ILE A 177 -14.30 9.02 -17.68
C ILE A 177 -13.06 9.81 -18.12
N PHE A 178 -11.90 9.18 -18.19
CA PHE A 178 -10.66 9.91 -18.43
C PHE A 178 -10.26 9.96 -19.91
N ASN A 179 -10.88 9.14 -20.76
CA ASN A 179 -10.57 9.06 -22.19
C ASN A 179 -9.07 9.04 -22.52
N CYS A 180 -8.29 8.29 -21.72
CA CYS A 180 -6.84 8.18 -21.79
C CYS A 180 -6.39 6.74 -22.05
N ASN A 181 -5.08 6.53 -22.16
CA ASN A 181 -4.53 5.17 -22.27
C ASN A 181 -4.58 4.48 -20.91
N ILE A 182 -5.11 3.27 -20.85
CA ILE A 182 -5.14 2.43 -19.65
C ILE A 182 -4.16 1.27 -19.84
N HIS A 183 -3.24 1.14 -18.88
CA HIS A 183 -2.21 0.11 -18.85
C HIS A 183 -2.41 -0.77 -17.61
N VAL A 184 -2.92 -1.99 -17.79
CA VAL A 184 -3.06 -2.96 -16.69
C VAL A 184 -1.80 -3.79 -16.61
N CYS A 185 -1.12 -3.74 -15.46
CA CYS A 185 0.09 -4.51 -15.19
C CYS A 185 -0.22 -5.63 -14.22
N TYR A 186 0.04 -6.87 -14.62
CA TYR A 186 -0.26 -8.09 -13.86
C TYR A 186 0.92 -9.05 -13.85
N GLN A 187 0.93 -9.98 -12.89
CA GLN A 187 1.99 -10.99 -12.75
C GLN A 187 1.43 -12.41 -12.85
N ASN A 188 0.21 -12.63 -12.39
CA ASN A 188 -0.41 -13.95 -12.39
C ASN A 188 -0.76 -14.41 -13.81
N ASN A 189 -0.28 -15.60 -14.21
CA ASN A 189 -0.56 -16.18 -15.52
C ASN A 189 -2.01 -16.68 -15.66
N GLU A 190 -2.76 -16.80 -14.58
CA GLU A 190 -4.19 -17.17 -14.59
C GLU A 190 -5.08 -15.96 -14.95
N PHE A 191 -4.54 -14.75 -14.89
CA PHE A 191 -5.29 -13.54 -15.28
C PHE A 191 -5.57 -13.58 -16.80
N ASN A 192 -6.85 -13.65 -17.15
CA ASN A 192 -7.35 -13.77 -18.52
C ASN A 192 -8.49 -12.81 -18.87
N ASN A 193 -8.75 -11.83 -18.01
CA ASN A 193 -9.83 -10.87 -18.19
C ASN A 193 -9.35 -9.67 -19.02
N PHE A 194 -9.28 -9.83 -20.34
CA PHE A 194 -8.84 -8.79 -21.26
C PHE A 194 -10.04 -8.04 -21.84
N ILE A 195 -10.01 -6.72 -21.75
CA ILE A 195 -11.07 -5.81 -22.25
C ILE A 195 -10.51 -5.06 -23.45
N ASP A 196 -11.29 -4.98 -24.52
CA ASP A 196 -10.90 -4.28 -25.74
C ASP A 196 -10.58 -2.80 -25.50
N GLY A 197 -9.47 -2.37 -26.11
CA GLY A 197 -9.00 -1.00 -26.00
C GLY A 197 -8.31 -0.66 -24.69
N ILE A 198 -7.96 -1.66 -23.87
CA ILE A 198 -7.09 -1.55 -22.70
C ILE A 198 -5.82 -2.36 -22.99
N SER A 199 -4.67 -1.82 -22.61
CA SER A 199 -3.38 -2.48 -22.81
C SER A 199 -2.99 -3.30 -21.57
N TYR A 200 -2.55 -4.54 -21.78
CA TYR A 200 -2.21 -5.47 -20.70
C TYR A 200 -0.75 -5.88 -20.78
N TYR A 201 -0.07 -5.87 -19.65
CA TYR A 201 1.37 -6.16 -19.56
C TYR A 201 1.65 -7.13 -18.42
N ASN A 202 2.23 -8.27 -18.75
CA ASN A 202 2.68 -9.25 -17.76
C ASN A 202 4.11 -8.92 -17.33
N PHE A 203 4.32 -8.76 -16.01
CA PHE A 203 5.60 -8.49 -15.38
C PHE A 203 6.01 -9.63 -14.46
N ASN A 204 7.10 -10.33 -14.81
CA ASN A 204 7.66 -11.41 -14.01
C ASN A 204 9.06 -11.06 -13.53
N GLY A 205 9.42 -11.57 -12.36
CA GLY A 205 10.75 -11.42 -11.80
C GLY A 205 10.72 -11.10 -10.30
N PRO A 206 11.91 -10.95 -9.69
CA PRO A 206 12.02 -10.60 -8.29
C PRO A 206 11.58 -9.15 -8.02
N HIS A 207 11.33 -8.83 -6.75
CA HIS A 207 11.11 -7.44 -6.34
C HIS A 207 12.28 -6.55 -6.85
N PRO A 208 12.01 -5.41 -7.51
CA PRO A 208 10.78 -4.63 -7.54
C PRO A 208 9.88 -4.83 -8.79
N ALA A 209 9.80 -6.01 -9.38
CA ALA A 209 9.02 -6.27 -10.58
C ALA A 209 7.53 -5.84 -10.43
N GLY A 210 6.94 -5.96 -9.24
CA GLY A 210 5.55 -5.61 -8.96
C GLY A 210 5.30 -4.14 -8.63
N LEU A 211 6.28 -3.25 -8.71
CA LEU A 211 6.09 -1.84 -8.40
C LEU A 211 5.61 -1.03 -9.61
N SER A 212 4.62 -0.16 -9.41
CA SER A 212 4.11 0.74 -10.45
C SER A 212 5.20 1.60 -11.09
N GLY A 213 6.22 2.02 -10.32
CA GLY A 213 7.37 2.76 -10.85
C GLY A 213 8.19 1.95 -11.85
N THR A 214 8.34 0.66 -11.62
CA THR A 214 9.00 -0.28 -12.55
C THR A 214 8.18 -0.41 -13.84
N HIS A 215 6.87 -0.61 -13.73
CA HIS A 215 5.99 -0.73 -14.90
C HIS A 215 6.03 0.51 -15.78
N ILE A 216 5.89 1.69 -15.17
CA ILE A 216 5.94 2.97 -15.88
C ILE A 216 7.29 3.16 -16.57
N HIS A 217 8.40 2.82 -15.90
CA HIS A 217 9.72 2.95 -16.49
C HIS A 217 9.90 2.12 -17.78
N PHE A 218 9.38 0.89 -17.79
CA PHE A 218 9.55 0.00 -18.94
C PHE A 218 8.53 0.23 -20.06
N ILE A 219 7.31 0.68 -19.74
CA ILE A 219 6.25 0.86 -20.73
C ILE A 219 6.28 2.26 -21.32
N LYS A 220 6.28 3.28 -20.45
CA LYS A 220 6.23 4.69 -20.84
C LYS A 220 6.94 5.55 -19.79
N PRO A 221 8.28 5.69 -19.86
CA PRO A 221 9.04 6.50 -18.93
C PRO A 221 8.47 7.94 -18.88
N VAL A 222 8.38 8.47 -17.66
CA VAL A 222 7.84 9.81 -17.43
C VAL A 222 8.94 10.85 -17.28
N ASP A 223 8.64 12.07 -17.70
CA ASP A 223 9.41 13.28 -17.43
C ASP A 223 8.61 14.25 -16.55
N ILE A 224 9.14 15.47 -16.35
CA ILE A 224 8.51 16.48 -15.49
C ILE A 224 7.17 16.99 -16.05
N ASN A 225 6.93 16.86 -17.35
CA ASN A 225 5.72 17.32 -18.04
C ASN A 225 4.68 16.21 -18.22
N SER A 226 5.04 14.96 -17.92
CA SER A 226 4.17 13.81 -18.13
C SER A 226 2.98 13.83 -17.16
N LYS A 227 1.78 13.59 -17.68
CA LYS A 227 0.54 13.44 -16.90
C LYS A 227 0.22 11.95 -16.73
N CYS A 228 1.06 11.26 -15.99
CA CYS A 228 0.91 9.84 -15.73
C CYS A 228 0.35 9.61 -14.33
N TRP A 229 -0.76 8.88 -14.23
CA TRP A 229 -1.33 8.45 -12.97
C TRP A 229 -1.18 6.95 -12.79
N TYR A 230 -1.26 6.50 -11.56
CA TYR A 230 -1.35 5.08 -11.26
C TYR A 230 -2.28 4.80 -10.09
N ILE A 231 -2.83 3.59 -10.06
CA ILE A 231 -3.76 3.08 -9.06
C ILE A 231 -3.48 1.59 -8.87
N ASP A 232 -3.66 1.07 -7.67
CA ASP A 232 -3.55 -0.36 -7.39
C ASP A 232 -4.88 -1.09 -7.53
N GLY A 233 -4.86 -2.44 -7.39
CA GLY A 233 -6.04 -3.27 -7.48
C GLY A 233 -7.12 -2.93 -6.44
N GLN A 234 -6.75 -2.47 -5.25
CA GLN A 234 -7.70 -2.04 -4.21
C GLN A 234 -8.33 -0.69 -4.56
N GLY A 235 -7.50 0.20 -5.09
CA GLY A 235 -7.93 1.53 -5.52
C GLY A 235 -8.94 1.48 -6.67
N ILE A 236 -8.72 0.60 -7.67
CA ILE A 236 -9.67 0.46 -8.79
C ILE A 236 -11.02 -0.10 -8.34
N LEU A 237 -11.04 -1.00 -7.34
CA LEU A 237 -12.29 -1.46 -6.73
C LEU A 237 -13.00 -0.31 -5.98
N SER A 238 -12.24 0.53 -5.28
CA SER A 238 -12.79 1.70 -4.58
C SER A 238 -13.36 2.74 -5.56
N PHE A 239 -12.64 2.99 -6.64
CA PHE A 239 -13.12 3.83 -7.74
C PHE A 239 -14.42 3.29 -8.36
N GLY A 240 -14.46 1.98 -8.64
CA GLY A 240 -15.62 1.32 -9.24
C GLY A 240 -16.86 1.35 -8.34
N GLU A 241 -16.70 1.05 -7.05
CA GLU A 241 -17.78 1.11 -6.07
C GLU A 241 -18.40 2.51 -6.04
N PHE A 242 -17.56 3.54 -6.09
CA PHE A 242 -18.02 4.92 -6.12
C PHE A 242 -18.68 5.32 -7.46
N ALA A 243 -18.01 5.03 -8.57
CA ALA A 243 -18.44 5.50 -9.88
C ALA A 243 -19.66 4.74 -10.47
N LEU A 244 -19.86 3.49 -10.05
CA LEU A 244 -20.91 2.61 -10.55
C LEU A 244 -22.08 2.47 -9.57
N ASN A 245 -21.81 2.50 -8.27
CA ASN A 245 -22.77 2.16 -7.22
C ASN A 245 -23.08 3.34 -6.28
N ASN A 246 -22.48 4.52 -6.48
CA ASN A 246 -22.63 5.71 -5.61
C ASN A 246 -22.29 5.42 -4.14
N LYS A 247 -21.31 4.54 -3.89
CA LYS A 247 -20.93 4.14 -2.54
C LYS A 247 -19.43 4.34 -2.30
N ILE A 248 -19.09 4.78 -1.10
CA ILE A 248 -17.70 4.80 -0.62
C ILE A 248 -17.36 3.41 -0.11
N ARG A 249 -16.30 2.83 -0.68
CA ARG A 249 -15.78 1.56 -0.21
C ARG A 249 -15.10 1.74 1.14
N THR A 250 -15.49 0.95 2.11
CA THR A 250 -14.95 0.99 3.48
C THR A 250 -14.05 -0.19 3.80
N SER A 251 -13.97 -1.20 2.93
CA SER A 251 -13.21 -2.42 3.15
C SER A 251 -12.03 -2.57 2.19
N ARG A 252 -11.01 -3.27 2.64
CA ARG A 252 -9.78 -3.59 1.92
C ARG A 252 -9.32 -4.99 2.26
N TYR A 253 -8.67 -5.68 1.31
CA TYR A 253 -7.98 -6.93 1.55
C TYR A 253 -6.58 -6.66 2.06
N VAL A 254 -6.21 -7.29 3.17
CA VAL A 254 -4.96 -7.05 3.89
C VAL A 254 -4.28 -8.38 4.18
N SER A 255 -3.04 -8.53 3.79
CA SER A 255 -2.20 -9.63 4.23
C SER A 255 -1.63 -9.33 5.62
N ILE A 256 -1.65 -10.31 6.52
CA ILE A 256 -1.06 -10.22 7.85
C ILE A 256 -0.03 -11.35 7.93
N GLY A 257 1.26 -10.98 8.00
CA GLY A 257 2.35 -11.95 7.91
C GLY A 257 3.63 -11.50 8.59
N GLY A 258 4.59 -12.40 8.59
CA GLY A 258 5.93 -12.21 9.16
C GLY A 258 6.25 -13.18 10.30
N PRO A 259 7.54 -13.32 10.66
CA PRO A 259 8.01 -14.30 11.63
C PRO A 259 7.43 -14.12 13.04
N SER A 260 6.92 -12.93 13.35
CA SER A 260 6.29 -12.63 14.64
C SER A 260 4.77 -12.74 14.62
N ILE A 261 4.14 -13.09 13.51
CA ILE A 261 2.72 -13.45 13.44
C ILE A 261 2.56 -14.94 13.76
N ILE A 262 1.61 -15.28 14.61
CA ILE A 262 1.37 -16.67 15.03
C ILE A 262 0.69 -17.43 13.89
N GLU A 263 -0.38 -16.87 13.33
CA GLU A 263 -1.15 -17.44 12.22
C GLU A 263 -1.22 -16.40 11.08
N PRO A 264 -0.34 -16.48 10.07
CA PRO A 264 -0.41 -15.63 8.89
C PRO A 264 -1.73 -15.84 8.14
N LYS A 265 -2.36 -14.73 7.71
CA LYS A 265 -3.69 -14.78 7.04
C LYS A 265 -3.94 -13.60 6.13
N ILE A 266 -4.94 -13.76 5.25
CA ILE A 266 -5.50 -12.70 4.43
C ILE A 266 -6.86 -12.34 5.00
N VAL A 267 -7.09 -11.06 5.29
CA VAL A 267 -8.37 -10.61 5.85
C VAL A 267 -9.01 -9.52 5.01
N LYS A 268 -10.34 -9.48 4.99
CA LYS A 268 -11.08 -8.32 4.50
C LYS A 268 -11.31 -7.38 5.68
N ALA A 269 -10.47 -6.36 5.81
CA ALA A 269 -10.45 -5.40 6.91
C ALA A 269 -11.06 -4.06 6.49
N ARG A 270 -11.38 -3.21 7.45
CA ARG A 270 -11.81 -1.83 7.21
C ARG A 270 -10.61 -0.96 6.81
N ILE A 271 -10.83 -0.01 5.91
CA ILE A 271 -9.82 0.99 5.53
C ILE A 271 -9.46 1.83 6.75
N GLY A 272 -8.15 2.00 7.00
CA GLY A 272 -7.66 2.75 8.16
C GLY A 272 -7.83 2.05 9.51
N SER A 273 -8.07 0.74 9.56
CA SER A 273 -8.16 -0.03 10.81
C SER A 273 -6.95 0.17 11.71
N ASP A 274 -7.16 0.14 13.02
CA ASP A 274 -6.05 0.00 13.96
C ASP A 274 -5.34 -1.34 13.74
N CYS A 275 -4.02 -1.27 13.49
CA CYS A 275 -3.21 -2.46 13.22
C CYS A 275 -3.07 -3.36 14.44
N ARG A 276 -3.08 -2.81 15.66
CA ARG A 276 -3.01 -3.59 16.89
C ARG A 276 -4.30 -4.39 17.11
N GLU A 277 -5.47 -3.80 16.79
CA GLU A 277 -6.74 -4.51 16.85
C GLU A 277 -6.80 -5.65 15.82
N LEU A 278 -6.26 -5.44 14.60
CA LEU A 278 -6.23 -6.45 13.54
C LEU A 278 -5.39 -7.68 13.88
N VAL A 279 -4.32 -7.50 14.67
CA VAL A 279 -3.42 -8.60 15.07
C VAL A 279 -3.62 -9.04 16.52
N ALA A 280 -4.66 -8.55 17.21
CA ALA A 280 -4.92 -8.88 18.61
C ALA A 280 -5.00 -10.41 18.82
N GLY A 281 -4.20 -10.91 19.76
CA GLY A 281 -4.09 -12.35 20.04
C GLY A 281 -3.33 -13.16 18.98
N ASN A 282 -2.77 -12.53 17.96
CA ASN A 282 -2.05 -13.16 16.85
C ASN A 282 -0.61 -12.65 16.69
N LEU A 283 -0.07 -11.96 17.67
CA LEU A 283 1.27 -11.36 17.66
C LEU A 283 2.11 -11.99 18.79
N LYS A 284 3.35 -12.38 18.48
CA LYS A 284 4.34 -12.82 19.49
C LYS A 284 4.82 -11.62 20.30
N ASP A 285 5.31 -11.89 21.52
CA ASP A 285 5.92 -10.87 22.37
C ASP A 285 7.19 -10.26 21.71
N ASN A 286 7.57 -9.07 22.14
CA ASN A 286 8.79 -8.36 21.68
C ASN A 286 8.86 -8.24 20.15
N SER A 287 7.74 -7.89 19.53
CA SER A 287 7.63 -7.77 18.09
C SER A 287 7.47 -6.33 17.64
N ARG A 288 8.12 -5.98 16.53
CA ARG A 288 7.89 -4.77 15.78
C ARG A 288 6.77 -5.00 14.78
N LEU A 289 5.66 -4.31 15.01
CA LEU A 289 4.53 -4.29 14.10
C LEU A 289 4.68 -3.16 13.08
N ILE A 290 4.40 -3.44 11.82
CA ILE A 290 4.60 -2.54 10.69
C ILE A 290 3.32 -2.47 9.87
N SER A 291 2.80 -1.26 9.66
CA SER A 291 1.79 -1.00 8.64
C SER A 291 2.46 -0.96 7.28
N GLY A 292 2.17 -1.91 6.41
CA GLY A 292 2.82 -2.08 5.11
C GLY A 292 3.95 -3.11 5.12
N SER A 293 4.79 -3.07 4.06
CA SER A 293 5.91 -3.97 3.87
C SER A 293 7.09 -3.65 4.81
N VAL A 294 7.86 -4.66 5.15
CA VAL A 294 9.14 -4.50 5.86
C VAL A 294 10.13 -3.59 5.14
N LEU A 295 9.94 -3.32 3.84
CA LEU A 295 10.81 -2.47 3.02
C LEU A 295 10.43 -0.99 3.06
N ASN A 296 9.14 -0.66 3.18
CA ASN A 296 8.65 0.72 3.02
C ASN A 296 7.46 1.08 3.91
N GLY A 297 7.12 0.22 4.86
CA GLY A 297 6.03 0.45 5.80
C GLY A 297 6.37 1.44 6.92
N TYR A 298 5.38 1.72 7.76
CA TYR A 298 5.53 2.53 8.97
C TYR A 298 5.56 1.63 10.19
N GLU A 299 6.51 1.85 11.09
CA GLU A 299 6.48 1.25 12.42
C GLU A 299 5.25 1.73 13.18
N ILE A 300 4.52 0.82 13.81
CA ILE A 300 3.34 1.14 14.62
C ILE A 300 3.79 1.73 15.95
N THR A 301 3.35 2.96 16.18
CA THR A 301 3.55 3.72 17.42
C THR A 301 2.19 4.18 17.95
N ASP A 302 2.15 4.84 19.10
CA ASP A 302 0.87 5.32 19.69
C ASP A 302 0.17 6.38 18.82
N SER A 303 0.91 7.14 18.02
CA SER A 303 0.36 8.16 17.11
C SER A 303 0.21 7.67 15.66
N LEU A 304 0.83 6.54 15.30
CA LEU A 304 0.80 5.92 13.97
C LEU A 304 0.36 4.46 14.10
N THR A 305 -0.83 4.22 14.67
CA THR A 305 -1.34 2.87 14.92
C THR A 305 -2.18 2.31 13.75
N PHE A 306 -2.59 3.16 12.83
CA PHE A 306 -3.54 2.79 11.79
C PHE A 306 -2.88 2.24 10.53
N LEU A 307 -3.60 1.39 9.81
CA LEU A 307 -3.18 0.89 8.50
C LEU A 307 -3.14 2.04 7.49
N GLY A 308 -1.99 2.25 6.90
CA GLY A 308 -1.77 3.30 5.90
C GLY A 308 -2.70 3.15 4.69
N PHE A 309 -3.13 4.28 4.12
CA PHE A 309 -4.11 4.31 3.02
C PHE A 309 -3.66 3.52 1.79
N TYR A 310 -2.37 3.42 1.54
CA TYR A 310 -1.80 2.69 0.41
C TYR A 310 -1.17 1.35 0.81
N HIS A 311 -1.35 0.91 2.05
CA HIS A 311 -0.79 -0.34 2.53
C HIS A 311 -1.82 -1.47 2.41
N ASN A 312 -1.42 -2.56 1.76
CA ASN A 312 -2.24 -3.77 1.57
C ASN A 312 -1.77 -4.92 2.46
N GLN A 313 -0.86 -4.64 3.41
CA GLN A 313 -0.31 -5.64 4.31
C GLN A 313 0.04 -5.06 5.68
N ILE A 314 0.09 -5.94 6.67
CA ILE A 314 0.67 -5.73 7.99
C ILE A 314 1.80 -6.75 8.13
N SER A 315 2.99 -6.28 8.46
CA SER A 315 4.15 -7.14 8.66
C SER A 315 4.60 -7.09 10.13
N ALA A 316 5.05 -8.22 10.67
CA ALA A 316 5.61 -8.26 12.02
C ALA A 316 6.92 -9.04 12.05
N ILE A 317 7.95 -8.44 12.63
CA ILE A 317 9.28 -9.03 12.81
C ILE A 317 9.69 -8.94 14.27
N SER A 318 10.62 -9.80 14.70
CA SER A 318 11.14 -9.75 16.06
C SER A 318 11.94 -8.47 16.29
N ASP A 319 11.69 -7.82 17.42
CA ASP A 319 12.48 -6.68 17.91
C ASP A 319 13.62 -7.14 18.86
N GLU A 320 13.65 -8.43 19.16
CA GLU A 320 14.73 -9.03 19.91
C GLU A 320 15.97 -9.15 19.03
N VAL A 321 17.05 -8.53 19.48
CA VAL A 321 18.39 -8.73 18.95
C VAL A 321 19.09 -9.75 19.84
N PRO A 322 19.31 -10.99 19.39
CA PRO A 322 19.96 -11.99 20.20
C PRO A 322 21.39 -11.52 20.57
N ASP A 323 21.66 -11.36 21.86
CA ASP A 323 23.00 -11.16 22.38
C ASP A 323 23.82 -12.47 22.30
N THR A 324 24.26 -12.79 21.09
CA THR A 324 25.05 -13.98 20.85
C THR A 324 26.52 -13.63 20.88
N PHE A 325 27.19 -14.13 21.92
CA PHE A 325 28.66 -14.03 22.04
C PHE A 325 29.32 -14.67 20.80
N LEU A 326 30.20 -13.95 20.13
CA LEU A 326 30.90 -14.38 18.93
C LEU A 326 29.96 -14.75 17.75
N ASN A 327 28.85 -14.04 17.56
CA ASN A 327 27.87 -14.28 16.52
C ASN A 327 28.48 -14.44 15.11
N TRP A 328 29.57 -13.71 14.82
CA TRP A 328 30.33 -13.76 13.57
C TRP A 328 31.15 -15.05 13.37
N LEU A 329 31.38 -15.88 14.41
CA LEU A 329 31.97 -17.22 14.30
C LEU A 329 30.94 -18.34 14.21
N MET A 330 29.65 -18.05 14.33
CA MET A 330 28.61 -19.07 14.26
C MET A 330 28.49 -19.64 12.83
N PRO A 331 28.22 -20.95 12.69
CA PRO A 331 27.95 -21.57 11.41
C PRO A 331 26.78 -20.96 10.65
N GLY A 332 25.81 -20.34 11.35
CA GLY A 332 24.73 -19.55 10.79
C GLY A 332 23.74 -20.35 9.95
N SER A 333 23.34 -21.55 10.39
CA SER A 333 22.38 -22.39 9.66
C SER A 333 21.00 -21.75 9.50
N LYS A 334 20.64 -20.80 10.36
CA LYS A 334 19.39 -20.01 10.33
C LYS A 334 19.59 -18.54 9.93
N LEU A 335 20.82 -18.15 9.55
CA LEU A 335 21.12 -16.78 9.16
C LEU A 335 21.15 -16.64 7.65
N HIS A 336 20.53 -15.59 7.14
CA HIS A 336 20.57 -15.25 5.74
C HIS A 336 21.84 -14.48 5.38
N SER A 337 22.45 -14.80 4.26
CA SER A 337 23.54 -14.03 3.67
C SER A 337 23.46 -14.06 2.14
N LYS A 338 23.46 -12.90 1.51
CA LYS A 338 23.51 -12.79 0.03
C LYS A 338 24.82 -13.37 -0.53
N LEU A 339 25.92 -13.26 0.21
CA LEU A 339 27.26 -13.71 -0.22
C LEU A 339 27.53 -15.19 0.09
N GLY A 340 26.58 -15.91 0.66
CA GLY A 340 26.75 -17.33 1.00
C GLY A 340 27.77 -17.59 2.10
N ALA A 341 27.95 -16.64 3.03
CA ALA A 341 28.95 -16.72 4.10
C ALA A 341 28.60 -17.73 5.20
N PHE A 342 27.36 -18.18 5.28
CA PHE A 342 26.87 -19.11 6.31
C PHE A 342 26.57 -20.50 5.76
N ILE A 343 26.49 -21.50 6.64
CA ILE A 343 26.09 -22.88 6.28
C ILE A 343 24.68 -22.90 5.67
N SER A 344 23.81 -21.94 6.02
CA SER A 344 22.52 -21.78 5.37
C SER A 344 22.58 -21.69 3.85
N SER A 345 23.70 -21.26 3.27
CA SER A 345 23.91 -21.25 1.83
C SER A 345 24.01 -22.68 1.22
N TRP A 346 24.38 -23.68 2.02
CA TRP A 346 24.46 -25.08 1.63
C TRP A 346 23.17 -25.83 1.95
N VAL A 347 22.61 -25.59 3.14
CA VAL A 347 21.33 -26.20 3.58
C VAL A 347 20.14 -25.61 2.84
N LYS A 348 20.25 -24.35 2.39
CA LYS A 348 19.25 -23.59 1.62
C LYS A 348 17.85 -23.68 2.23
N PRO A 349 17.64 -23.17 3.45
CA PRO A 349 16.28 -23.00 3.95
C PRO A 349 15.50 -22.09 3.00
N ASP A 350 14.23 -22.38 2.77
CA ASP A 350 13.38 -21.62 1.87
C ASP A 350 13.06 -20.23 2.44
N GLU A 351 12.99 -20.13 3.79
CA GLU A 351 12.64 -18.90 4.52
C GLU A 351 13.50 -18.70 5.77
N PHE A 352 13.56 -17.45 6.22
CA PHE A 352 14.33 -17.03 7.40
C PHE A 352 13.49 -16.15 8.33
N GLU A 353 13.73 -16.27 9.62
CA GLU A 353 13.20 -15.37 10.64
C GLU A 353 14.04 -14.09 10.70
N PHE A 354 13.70 -13.10 9.89
CA PHE A 354 14.33 -11.80 9.96
C PHE A 354 13.90 -11.04 11.21
N ASN A 355 14.81 -10.24 11.74
CA ASN A 355 14.62 -9.38 12.91
C ASN A 355 15.19 -7.98 12.66
N THR A 356 15.22 -7.12 13.68
CA THR A 356 15.72 -5.75 13.58
C THR A 356 17.24 -5.62 13.73
N ALA A 357 17.98 -6.71 13.91
CA ALA A 357 19.42 -6.70 14.11
C ALA A 357 20.17 -6.17 12.88
N LEU A 358 21.06 -5.20 13.08
CA LEU A 358 21.94 -4.69 12.02
C LEU A 358 23.07 -5.66 11.67
N ASN A 359 23.36 -6.65 12.53
CA ASN A 359 24.46 -7.62 12.39
C ASN A 359 25.81 -6.94 12.11
N GLY A 360 26.04 -5.78 12.70
CA GLY A 360 27.26 -4.98 12.56
C GLY A 360 27.04 -3.50 12.83
N SER A 361 28.07 -2.69 12.60
CA SER A 361 27.99 -1.23 12.71
C SER A 361 27.30 -0.61 11.50
N ASN A 362 26.79 0.61 11.68
CA ASN A 362 26.31 1.43 10.58
C ASN A 362 27.41 1.59 9.52
N ARG A 363 27.07 1.30 8.27
CA ARG A 363 28.01 1.40 7.15
C ARG A 363 27.62 2.57 6.25
N GLY A 364 28.64 3.31 5.79
CA GLY A 364 28.44 4.30 4.73
C GLY A 364 28.07 3.65 3.40
N ILE A 365 27.39 4.41 2.55
CA ILE A 365 27.11 4.00 1.16
C ILE A 365 28.44 4.03 0.39
N VAL A 366 28.91 2.86 -0.04
CA VAL A 366 30.15 2.68 -0.81
C VAL A 366 29.83 2.14 -2.21
N PRO A 367 30.69 2.43 -3.21
CA PRO A 367 30.46 1.97 -4.58
C PRO A 367 30.71 0.46 -4.70
N VAL A 368 29.64 -0.33 -4.47
CA VAL A 368 29.66 -1.78 -4.64
C VAL A 368 28.63 -2.18 -5.73
N ALA A 369 28.93 -3.23 -6.46
CA ALA A 369 28.07 -3.72 -7.55
C ALA A 369 26.67 -4.18 -7.05
N ALA A 370 26.53 -4.47 -5.75
CA ALA A 370 25.29 -4.99 -5.18
C ALA A 370 24.06 -4.09 -5.42
N TYR A 371 24.24 -2.77 -5.48
CA TYR A 371 23.12 -1.85 -5.77
C TYR A 371 22.63 -1.97 -7.21
N GLU A 372 23.57 -2.15 -8.16
CA GLU A 372 23.24 -2.32 -9.58
C GLU A 372 22.68 -3.71 -9.89
N GLU A 373 23.01 -4.72 -9.10
CA GLU A 373 22.47 -6.08 -9.24
C GLU A 373 20.99 -6.18 -8.89
N VAL A 374 20.54 -5.38 -7.93
CA VAL A 374 19.13 -5.39 -7.47
C VAL A 374 18.28 -4.33 -8.14
N MET A 375 18.88 -3.41 -8.90
CA MET A 375 18.17 -2.33 -9.59
C MET A 375 17.89 -2.72 -11.05
N PRO A 376 16.62 -3.03 -11.41
CA PRO A 376 16.27 -3.37 -12.78
C PRO A 376 16.16 -2.15 -13.69
N LEU A 377 15.97 -0.95 -13.12
CA LEU A 377 15.80 0.29 -13.87
C LEU A 377 17.15 0.79 -14.40
N ASN A 378 17.13 1.42 -15.57
CA ASN A 378 18.33 2.05 -16.14
C ASN A 378 18.57 3.43 -15.52
N ILE A 379 18.96 3.44 -14.25
CA ILE A 379 19.25 4.64 -13.45
C ILE A 379 20.55 4.46 -12.68
N MET A 380 21.17 5.57 -12.30
CA MET A 380 22.41 5.55 -11.48
C MET A 380 22.05 5.39 -9.99
N SER A 381 21.75 4.16 -9.59
CA SER A 381 21.24 3.83 -8.25
C SER A 381 22.15 4.30 -7.12
N LEU A 382 23.45 4.12 -7.24
CA LEU A 382 24.42 4.55 -6.24
C LEU A 382 24.43 6.08 -6.02
N GLN A 383 24.36 6.85 -7.11
CA GLN A 383 24.35 8.31 -7.03
C GLN A 383 23.07 8.86 -6.43
N LEU A 384 21.93 8.18 -6.65
CA LEU A 384 20.66 8.55 -6.06
C LEU A 384 20.58 8.23 -4.56
N LEU A 385 21.35 7.25 -4.08
CA LEU A 385 21.39 6.88 -2.67
C LEU A 385 22.34 7.75 -1.84
N LYS A 386 23.31 8.43 -2.45
CA LYS A 386 24.22 9.39 -1.81
C LYS A 386 23.54 10.73 -1.58
#